data_471170057da11c841b1f088aa3815810
#
_entry.id   471170057da11c841b1f088aa3815810
#
_cell.length_a   1.000
_cell.length_b   1.000
_cell.length_c   1.000
_cell.angle_alpha   90.00
_cell.angle_beta   90.00
_cell.angle_gamma   90.00
#
_symmetry.space_group_name_H-M   'P 1'
#
loop_
_entity.id
_entity.type
_entity.pdbx_description
1 polymer ?
#
loop_
_entity_poly.entity_id
_entity_poly.type
_entity_poly.pdbx_seq_one_letter_code
_entity_poly.pdbx_strand_id
1 'polypeptide(L)'
;MALYSLGKEMVEGIIVMKKIKYILCACLMMASIGMEAKSMKDLLVSMPDSMTPALNSNLRLEFAELQEMGVKAEVKNLLGEASVMDTLAQDFVQIRLSSASTLQMKKLPMEQGDSVLCVVKTFAGPEKESELHLFTQDWKALDASRLFDGKSIGELAGSLVQKPDTMSESRFEELKAMIEPRMVSALLLQHENAVVVRLSLPLLSTEDKKLVNAIKLQRKFNWSGKSFKES
;
A
#
# COMPACT_ATOMS: atom_id res chain seq x y z
N MET A 1 57.91 -32.94 35.13
CA MET A 1 57.85 -31.79 34.18
C MET A 1 56.74 -31.90 33.13
N ALA A 2 56.42 -33.06 32.57
CA ALA A 2 55.38 -33.21 31.51
C ALA A 2 53.96 -32.93 31.98
N LEU A 3 53.56 -33.27 33.21
CA LEU A 3 52.19 -33.01 33.74
C LEU A 3 51.88 -31.53 33.95
N TYR A 4 52.88 -30.70 34.23
CA TYR A 4 52.72 -29.26 34.41
C TYR A 4 52.51 -28.52 33.07
N SER A 5 53.17 -29.02 32.01
CA SER A 5 53.00 -28.52 30.63
C SER A 5 51.58 -28.78 30.07
N LEU A 6 51.07 -30.01 30.27
CA LEU A 6 49.73 -30.40 29.81
C LEU A 6 48.62 -29.59 30.51
N GLY A 7 48.75 -29.32 31.81
CA GLY A 7 47.79 -28.50 32.55
C GLY A 7 47.75 -27.06 32.07
N LYS A 8 48.88 -26.48 31.67
CA LYS A 8 48.93 -25.11 31.15
C LYS A 8 48.30 -24.98 29.76
N GLU A 9 48.54 -25.93 28.86
CA GLU A 9 47.92 -25.95 27.53
C GLU A 9 46.39 -26.15 27.61
N MET A 10 45.89 -26.97 28.52
CA MET A 10 44.47 -27.14 28.74
C MET A 10 43.80 -25.86 29.26
N VAL A 11 44.45 -25.14 30.20
CA VAL A 11 43.91 -23.87 30.76
C VAL A 11 43.91 -22.78 29.68
N GLU A 12 44.97 -22.68 28.86
CA GLU A 12 45.02 -21.73 27.74
C GLU A 12 43.95 -22.05 26.69
N GLY A 13 43.73 -23.30 26.35
CA GLY A 13 42.63 -23.72 25.45
C GLY A 13 41.23 -23.34 25.95
N ILE A 14 40.98 -23.50 27.27
CA ILE A 14 39.70 -23.12 27.88
C ILE A 14 39.50 -21.62 27.85
N ILE A 15 40.57 -20.83 28.09
CA ILE A 15 40.51 -19.35 28.03
C ILE A 15 40.24 -18.87 26.60
N VAL A 16 40.90 -19.49 25.62
CA VAL A 16 40.69 -19.17 24.19
C VAL A 16 39.24 -19.50 23.77
N MET A 17 38.70 -20.66 24.12
CA MET A 17 37.34 -21.05 23.82
C MET A 17 36.30 -20.11 24.49
N LYS A 18 36.55 -19.66 25.74
CA LYS A 18 35.70 -18.66 26.39
C LYS A 18 35.76 -17.33 25.64
N LYS A 19 36.90 -16.83 25.25
CA LYS A 19 37.05 -15.59 24.47
C LYS A 19 36.33 -15.67 23.12
N ILE A 20 36.46 -16.81 22.41
CA ILE A 20 35.75 -17.04 21.13
C ILE A 20 34.22 -17.02 21.37
N LYS A 21 33.72 -17.61 22.43
CA LYS A 21 32.30 -17.63 22.79
C LYS A 21 31.76 -16.21 23.06
N TYR A 22 32.51 -15.37 23.78
CA TYR A 22 32.16 -13.98 24.03
C TYR A 22 32.19 -13.12 22.76
N ILE A 23 33.18 -13.34 21.86
CA ILE A 23 33.27 -12.66 20.57
C ILE A 23 32.08 -13.06 19.69
N LEU A 24 31.70 -14.34 19.66
CA LEU A 24 30.56 -14.84 18.89
C LEU A 24 29.23 -14.26 19.42
N CYS A 25 29.08 -14.22 20.76
CA CYS A 25 27.91 -13.57 21.37
C CYS A 25 27.85 -12.05 21.09
N ALA A 26 29.00 -11.36 21.15
CA ALA A 26 29.06 -9.93 20.82
C ALA A 26 28.75 -9.67 19.34
N CYS A 27 29.22 -10.52 18.43
CA CYS A 27 28.87 -10.45 17.00
C CYS A 27 27.38 -10.73 16.75
N LEU A 28 26.77 -11.68 17.46
CA LEU A 28 25.33 -11.93 17.38
C LEU A 28 24.49 -10.75 17.92
N MET A 29 24.96 -10.08 18.99
CA MET A 29 24.26 -8.89 19.52
C MET A 29 24.39 -7.65 18.60
N MET A 30 25.48 -7.53 17.84
CA MET A 30 25.64 -6.45 16.86
C MET A 30 24.86 -6.68 15.56
N ALA A 31 24.47 -7.93 15.25
CA ALA A 31 23.63 -8.24 14.09
C ALA A 31 22.15 -7.87 14.29
N SER A 32 21.74 -7.53 15.50
CA SER A 32 20.42 -6.99 15.82
C SER A 32 20.34 -5.46 15.75
N ILE A 33 21.11 -4.80 14.86
CA ILE A 33 20.81 -3.45 14.44
C ILE A 33 19.50 -3.56 13.67
N GLY A 34 18.39 -3.38 14.39
CA GLY A 34 17.07 -3.38 13.82
C GLY A 34 17.06 -2.39 12.66
N MET A 35 16.74 -2.83 11.47
CA MET A 35 16.36 -1.93 10.39
C MET A 35 15.14 -1.18 10.92
N GLU A 36 15.36 0.05 11.34
CA GLU A 36 14.27 0.94 11.75
C GLU A 36 13.35 1.10 10.55
N ALA A 37 12.11 0.69 10.71
CA ALA A 37 11.14 0.75 9.62
C ALA A 37 10.97 2.22 9.22
N LYS A 38 11.21 2.55 7.94
CA LYS A 38 11.10 3.92 7.43
C LYS A 38 9.76 4.54 7.81
N SER A 39 9.78 5.79 8.23
CA SER A 39 8.54 6.54 8.48
C SER A 39 7.74 6.73 7.19
N MET A 40 6.45 7.00 7.29
CA MET A 40 5.64 7.31 6.11
C MET A 40 6.11 8.61 5.42
N LYS A 41 6.64 9.56 6.19
CA LYS A 41 7.30 10.76 5.68
C LYS A 41 8.51 10.41 4.81
N ASP A 42 9.44 9.59 5.33
CA ASP A 42 10.65 9.21 4.58
C ASP A 42 10.30 8.45 3.31
N LEU A 43 9.30 7.57 3.39
CA LEU A 43 8.79 6.83 2.23
C LEU A 43 8.19 7.77 1.19
N LEU A 44 7.39 8.76 1.60
CA LEU A 44 6.81 9.74 0.70
C LEU A 44 7.89 10.59 0.02
N VAL A 45 8.86 11.10 0.79
CA VAL A 45 9.94 11.96 0.26
C VAL A 45 10.85 11.19 -0.68
N SER A 46 11.19 9.93 -0.35
CA SER A 46 12.04 9.05 -1.17
C SER A 46 11.34 8.40 -2.36
N MET A 47 10.04 8.62 -2.55
CA MET A 47 9.30 8.11 -3.70
C MET A 47 9.94 8.59 -5.01
N PRO A 48 10.12 7.72 -6.03
CA PRO A 48 10.63 8.15 -7.34
C PRO A 48 9.74 9.23 -7.97
N ASP A 49 10.35 10.29 -8.50
CA ASP A 49 9.62 11.40 -9.12
C ASP A 49 8.79 10.97 -10.34
N SER A 50 9.16 9.86 -11.00
CA SER A 50 8.39 9.27 -12.09
C SER A 50 6.99 8.82 -11.68
N MET A 51 6.76 8.53 -10.40
CA MET A 51 5.43 8.15 -9.91
C MET A 51 4.48 9.34 -9.75
N THR A 52 5.04 10.53 -9.48
CA THR A 52 4.29 11.78 -9.35
C THR A 52 5.05 12.93 -10.01
N PRO A 53 5.12 12.97 -11.36
CA PRO A 53 5.95 13.97 -12.07
C PRO A 53 5.62 15.42 -11.72
N ALA A 54 4.38 15.70 -11.33
CA ALA A 54 3.96 17.04 -10.92
C ALA A 54 4.40 17.41 -9.48
N LEU A 55 4.89 16.45 -8.70
CA LEU A 55 5.18 16.61 -7.27
C LEU A 55 6.52 15.95 -6.94
N ASN A 56 7.61 16.65 -7.22
CA ASN A 56 8.97 16.16 -6.97
C ASN A 56 9.30 15.99 -5.48
N SER A 57 10.47 15.45 -5.17
CA SER A 57 10.89 15.16 -3.78
C SER A 57 10.89 16.40 -2.89
N ASN A 58 11.28 17.60 -3.40
CA ASN A 58 11.29 18.83 -2.61
C ASN A 58 9.85 19.25 -2.21
N LEU A 59 8.90 19.20 -3.15
CA LEU A 59 7.50 19.50 -2.88
C LEU A 59 6.88 18.48 -1.91
N ARG A 60 7.27 17.20 -1.99
CA ARG A 60 6.83 16.19 -1.05
C ARG A 60 7.40 16.38 0.36
N LEU A 61 8.65 16.88 0.46
CA LEU A 61 9.23 17.29 1.74
C LEU A 61 8.48 18.49 2.32
N GLU A 62 8.22 19.52 1.53
CA GLU A 62 7.43 20.69 1.93
C GLU A 62 6.05 20.28 2.46
N PHE A 63 5.37 19.36 1.78
CA PHE A 63 4.10 18.81 2.26
C PHE A 63 4.21 18.20 3.66
N ALA A 64 5.23 17.36 3.87
CA ALA A 64 5.40 16.69 5.15
C ALA A 64 5.71 17.69 6.28
N GLU A 65 6.52 18.71 6.00
CA GLU A 65 6.84 19.78 6.94
C GLU A 65 5.62 20.62 7.31
N LEU A 66 4.81 21.03 6.31
CA LEU A 66 3.56 21.75 6.56
C LEU A 66 2.59 20.94 7.43
N GLN A 67 2.49 19.63 7.18
CA GLN A 67 1.65 18.73 7.97
C GLN A 67 2.15 18.61 9.42
N GLU A 68 3.47 18.50 9.63
CA GLU A 68 4.08 18.47 10.96
C GLU A 68 3.89 19.78 11.73
N MET A 69 3.87 20.92 11.06
CA MET A 69 3.56 22.22 11.66
C MET A 69 2.06 22.39 12.00
N GLY A 70 1.21 21.44 11.64
CA GLY A 70 -0.24 21.50 11.88
C GLY A 70 -0.96 22.59 11.07
N VAL A 71 -0.38 23.03 9.95
CA VAL A 71 -0.99 23.97 9.01
C VAL A 71 -1.53 23.25 7.79
N LYS A 72 -2.36 23.94 6.99
CA LYS A 72 -2.86 23.37 5.74
C LYS A 72 -1.70 23.01 4.83
N ALA A 73 -1.52 21.73 4.58
CA ALA A 73 -0.49 21.23 3.68
C ALA A 73 -0.97 21.37 2.22
N GLU A 74 -0.68 22.52 1.63
CA GLU A 74 -1.01 22.86 0.24
C GLU A 74 0.23 23.42 -0.44
N VAL A 75 0.57 22.87 -1.60
CA VAL A 75 1.70 23.34 -2.41
C VAL A 75 1.25 23.54 -3.87
N LYS A 76 1.88 24.47 -4.56
CA LYS A 76 1.73 24.63 -6.00
C LYS A 76 2.63 23.60 -6.70
N ASN A 77 2.05 22.65 -7.41
CA ASN A 77 2.78 21.62 -8.12
C ASN A 77 3.47 22.14 -9.39
N LEU A 78 4.31 21.31 -10.03
CA LEU A 78 5.07 21.69 -11.22
C LEU A 78 4.21 22.00 -12.45
N LEU A 79 2.92 21.62 -12.45
CA LEU A 79 1.94 21.95 -13.49
C LEU A 79 1.20 23.25 -13.20
N GLY A 80 1.48 23.89 -12.07
CA GLY A 80 0.86 25.14 -11.67
C GLY A 80 -0.47 25.01 -10.93
N GLU A 81 -0.93 23.78 -10.66
CA GLU A 81 -2.14 23.49 -9.87
C GLU A 81 -1.83 23.37 -8.38
N ALA A 82 -2.85 23.56 -7.55
CA ALA A 82 -2.75 23.29 -6.13
C ALA A 82 -2.85 21.78 -5.87
N SER A 83 -1.84 21.24 -5.19
CA SER A 83 -1.91 19.90 -4.58
C SER A 83 -2.14 20.05 -3.07
N VAL A 84 -2.89 19.15 -2.46
CA VAL A 84 -3.22 19.19 -1.02
C VAL A 84 -2.99 17.83 -0.41
N MET A 85 -2.24 17.78 0.70
CA MET A 85 -2.15 16.59 1.53
C MET A 85 -3.29 16.60 2.54
N ASP A 86 -4.19 15.64 2.41
CA ASP A 86 -5.34 15.52 3.31
C ASP A 86 -4.95 14.79 4.61
N THR A 87 -4.00 13.85 4.53
CA THR A 87 -3.61 13.01 5.67
C THR A 87 -2.15 12.55 5.53
N LEU A 88 -1.42 12.61 6.64
CA LEU A 88 -0.15 11.93 6.86
C LEU A 88 -0.21 11.24 8.23
N ALA A 89 -0.35 9.93 8.24
CA ALA A 89 -0.39 9.10 9.45
C ALA A 89 0.83 8.16 9.49
N GLN A 90 0.97 7.37 10.55
CA GLN A 90 2.09 6.45 10.74
C GLN A 90 2.24 5.43 9.61
N ASP A 91 1.12 4.98 9.05
CA ASP A 91 1.06 3.93 8.01
C ASP A 91 0.25 4.33 6.76
N PHE A 92 -0.20 5.58 6.68
CA PHE A 92 -1.10 6.03 5.60
C PHE A 92 -0.82 7.48 5.21
N VAL A 93 -0.89 7.76 3.90
CA VAL A 93 -0.90 9.12 3.36
C VAL A 93 -1.95 9.23 2.25
N GLN A 94 -2.61 10.39 2.19
CA GLN A 94 -3.50 10.75 1.10
C GLN A 94 -3.20 12.16 0.61
N ILE A 95 -3.03 12.30 -0.71
CA ILE A 95 -2.75 13.55 -1.39
C ILE A 95 -3.70 13.71 -2.57
N ARG A 96 -4.38 14.86 -2.65
CA ARG A 96 -5.00 15.30 -3.89
C ARG A 96 -3.90 15.97 -4.74
N LEU A 97 -3.49 15.28 -5.81
CA LEU A 97 -2.43 15.77 -6.70
C LEU A 97 -2.92 16.91 -7.59
N SER A 98 -4.21 16.87 -7.97
CA SER A 98 -4.90 17.87 -8.76
C SER A 98 -6.42 17.76 -8.55
N SER A 99 -7.20 18.57 -9.26
CA SER A 99 -8.67 18.40 -9.30
C SER A 99 -9.11 17.05 -9.88
N ALA A 100 -8.25 16.41 -10.68
CA ALA A 100 -8.55 15.17 -11.42
C ALA A 100 -7.76 13.94 -10.93
N SER A 101 -6.91 14.05 -9.92
CA SER A 101 -6.13 12.89 -9.47
C SER A 101 -5.79 12.90 -7.98
N THR A 102 -5.82 11.72 -7.38
CA THR A 102 -5.44 11.48 -5.98
C THR A 102 -4.40 10.38 -5.87
N LEU A 103 -3.56 10.46 -4.85
CA LEU A 103 -2.60 9.44 -4.47
C LEU A 103 -2.90 9.00 -3.04
N GLN A 104 -2.99 7.69 -2.84
CA GLN A 104 -2.99 7.09 -1.51
C GLN A 104 -1.81 6.13 -1.39
N MET A 105 -1.16 6.11 -0.24
CA MET A 105 -0.14 5.13 0.10
C MET A 105 -0.44 4.55 1.47
N LYS A 106 -0.25 3.24 1.63
CA LYS A 106 -0.40 2.55 2.91
C LYS A 106 0.70 1.52 3.10
N LYS A 107 1.31 1.50 4.30
CA LYS A 107 2.15 0.39 4.74
C LYS A 107 1.24 -0.77 5.14
N LEU A 108 1.46 -1.93 4.53
CA LEU A 108 0.73 -3.15 4.81
C LEU A 108 1.69 -4.16 5.45
N PRO A 109 1.40 -4.68 6.67
CA PRO A 109 2.28 -5.62 7.35
C PRO A 109 2.34 -6.95 6.61
N MET A 110 3.53 -7.55 6.51
CA MET A 110 3.72 -8.88 5.98
C MET A 110 3.75 -9.93 7.09
N GLU A 111 3.47 -11.19 6.75
CA GLU A 111 3.55 -12.32 7.69
C GLU A 111 4.92 -12.48 8.35
N GLN A 112 5.99 -12.07 7.68
CA GLN A 112 7.37 -12.19 8.15
C GLN A 112 7.95 -10.94 8.83
N GLY A 113 7.09 -10.03 9.30
CA GLY A 113 7.48 -8.91 10.16
C GLY A 113 7.94 -7.64 9.47
N ASP A 114 8.10 -7.62 8.15
CA ASP A 114 8.32 -6.41 7.36
C ASP A 114 6.98 -5.86 6.82
N SER A 115 7.00 -4.76 6.09
CA SER A 115 5.83 -4.19 5.43
C SER A 115 6.11 -3.86 3.97
N VAL A 116 5.06 -3.95 3.16
CA VAL A 116 5.05 -3.47 1.77
C VAL A 116 4.28 -2.17 1.67
N LEU A 117 4.58 -1.38 0.64
CA LEU A 117 3.83 -0.18 0.30
C LEU A 117 2.78 -0.53 -0.75
N CYS A 118 1.52 -0.31 -0.41
CA CYS A 118 0.43 -0.31 -1.38
C CYS A 118 0.17 1.13 -1.81
N VAL A 119 0.28 1.40 -3.10
CA VAL A 119 0.09 2.71 -3.70
C VAL A 119 -1.10 2.66 -4.65
N VAL A 120 -2.08 3.51 -4.40
CA VAL A 120 -3.26 3.67 -5.25
C VAL A 120 -3.26 5.08 -5.82
N LYS A 121 -3.25 5.18 -7.14
CA LYS A 121 -3.42 6.43 -7.86
C LYS A 121 -4.75 6.40 -8.58
N THR A 122 -5.63 7.34 -8.26
CA THR A 122 -6.97 7.42 -8.81
C THR A 122 -7.09 8.64 -9.71
N PHE A 123 -7.60 8.43 -10.90
CA PHE A 123 -7.94 9.47 -11.87
C PHE A 123 -9.45 9.66 -11.90
N ALA A 124 -9.88 10.91 -11.82
CA ALA A 124 -11.28 11.30 -11.98
C ALA A 124 -11.51 11.74 -13.43
N GLY A 125 -11.59 10.75 -14.35
CA GLY A 125 -12.02 10.99 -15.74
C GLY A 125 -13.51 11.25 -15.80
N PRO A 126 -14.27 10.74 -16.81
CA PRO A 126 -15.74 10.78 -16.74
C PRO A 126 -16.25 10.00 -15.53
N GLU A 127 -15.50 8.97 -15.09
CA GLU A 127 -15.67 8.21 -13.86
C GLU A 127 -14.30 7.84 -13.28
N LYS A 128 -14.27 7.47 -11.99
CA LYS A 128 -13.01 7.15 -11.30
C LYS A 128 -12.43 5.83 -11.79
N GLU A 129 -11.12 5.86 -12.08
CA GLU A 129 -10.31 4.70 -12.38
C GLU A 129 -9.06 4.72 -11.50
N SER A 130 -8.60 3.56 -11.05
CA SER A 130 -7.44 3.46 -10.20
C SER A 130 -6.41 2.48 -10.72
N GLU A 131 -5.15 2.89 -10.62
CA GLU A 131 -3.99 2.01 -10.68
C GLU A 131 -3.59 1.63 -9.26
N LEU A 132 -3.25 0.36 -9.04
CA LEU A 132 -2.77 -0.14 -7.76
C LEU A 132 -1.45 -0.86 -7.97
N HIS A 133 -0.45 -0.45 -7.19
CA HIS A 133 0.90 -0.99 -7.25
C HIS A 133 1.39 -1.38 -5.85
N LEU A 134 2.27 -2.38 -5.79
CA LEU A 134 2.98 -2.76 -4.58
C LEU A 134 4.47 -2.49 -4.75
N PHE A 135 5.11 -2.04 -3.67
CA PHE A 135 6.54 -1.78 -3.60
C PHE A 135 7.12 -2.26 -2.27
N THR A 136 8.41 -2.56 -2.28
CA THR A 136 9.18 -2.62 -1.03
C THR A 136 9.34 -1.20 -0.47
N GLN A 137 9.82 -1.07 0.78
CA GLN A 137 10.16 0.23 1.36
C GLN A 137 11.34 0.94 0.66
N ASP A 138 12.05 0.25 -0.25
CA ASP A 138 13.08 0.83 -1.13
C ASP A 138 12.57 1.11 -2.55
N TRP A 139 11.26 1.19 -2.72
CA TRP A 139 10.59 1.49 -3.99
C TRP A 139 10.87 0.50 -5.13
N LYS A 140 11.27 -0.73 -4.80
CA LYS A 140 11.33 -1.81 -5.78
C LYS A 140 9.92 -2.33 -6.02
N ALA A 141 9.50 -2.36 -7.29
CA ALA A 141 8.18 -2.86 -7.67
C ALA A 141 8.04 -4.35 -7.34
N LEU A 142 6.87 -4.70 -6.82
CA LEU A 142 6.45 -6.07 -6.54
C LEU A 142 5.33 -6.48 -7.50
N ASP A 143 5.22 -7.77 -7.78
CA ASP A 143 4.16 -8.28 -8.63
C ASP A 143 2.79 -8.16 -7.94
N ALA A 144 1.89 -7.40 -8.56
CA ALA A 144 0.51 -7.21 -8.12
C ALA A 144 -0.51 -7.95 -9.02
N SER A 145 -0.06 -8.79 -9.96
CA SER A 145 -0.93 -9.49 -10.92
C SER A 145 -1.90 -10.47 -10.27
N ARG A 146 -1.57 -10.96 -9.06
CA ARG A 146 -2.38 -11.93 -8.30
C ARG A 146 -2.77 -11.42 -6.91
N LEU A 147 -2.86 -10.11 -6.76
CA LEU A 147 -3.02 -9.46 -5.47
C LEU A 147 -4.40 -9.71 -4.83
N PHE A 148 -5.44 -9.96 -5.62
CA PHE A 148 -6.82 -10.14 -5.17
C PHE A 148 -7.29 -11.57 -5.44
N ASP A 149 -7.10 -12.48 -4.51
CA ASP A 149 -7.47 -13.90 -4.65
C ASP A 149 -7.02 -14.52 -5.99
N GLY A 150 -5.79 -14.20 -6.39
CA GLY A 150 -5.18 -14.69 -7.63
C GLY A 150 -5.49 -13.84 -8.86
N LYS A 151 -6.13 -12.68 -8.72
CA LYS A 151 -6.47 -11.74 -9.79
C LYS A 151 -5.77 -10.39 -9.58
N SER A 152 -5.53 -9.68 -10.66
CA SER A 152 -5.19 -8.26 -10.64
C SER A 152 -6.44 -7.39 -10.37
N ILE A 153 -6.25 -6.10 -10.07
CA ILE A 153 -7.37 -5.18 -9.88
C ILE A 153 -8.25 -5.05 -11.13
N GLY A 154 -7.66 -5.05 -12.33
CA GLY A 154 -8.41 -4.98 -13.60
C GLY A 154 -9.29 -6.21 -13.84
N GLU A 155 -8.82 -7.40 -13.43
CA GLU A 155 -9.58 -8.64 -13.58
C GLU A 155 -10.74 -8.76 -12.58
N LEU A 156 -10.76 -7.93 -11.52
CA LEU A 156 -11.86 -7.93 -10.56
C LEU A 156 -13.18 -7.43 -11.15
N ALA A 157 -13.15 -6.61 -12.20
CA ALA A 157 -14.33 -5.95 -12.77
C ALA A 157 -15.51 -6.92 -12.98
N GLY A 158 -15.23 -8.11 -13.54
CA GLY A 158 -16.25 -9.15 -13.76
C GLY A 158 -16.82 -9.75 -12.47
N SER A 159 -16.03 -9.83 -11.42
CA SER A 159 -16.40 -10.46 -10.16
C SER A 159 -17.00 -9.51 -9.11
N LEU A 160 -16.95 -8.19 -9.35
CA LEU A 160 -17.51 -7.20 -8.42
C LEU A 160 -19.03 -7.12 -8.46
N VAL A 161 -19.65 -7.53 -9.59
CA VAL A 161 -21.11 -7.51 -9.77
C VAL A 161 -21.73 -8.64 -8.96
N GLN A 162 -22.59 -8.31 -8.01
CA GLN A 162 -23.21 -9.30 -7.13
C GLN A 162 -24.71 -9.04 -6.98
N LYS A 163 -25.48 -10.13 -7.16
CA LYS A 163 -26.92 -10.09 -6.98
C LYS A 163 -27.30 -9.94 -5.52
N PRO A 164 -28.14 -8.95 -5.15
CA PRO A 164 -28.75 -8.94 -3.82
C PRO A 164 -29.71 -10.14 -3.61
N ASP A 165 -29.79 -10.68 -2.41
CA ASP A 165 -30.66 -11.82 -2.10
C ASP A 165 -32.14 -11.54 -2.34
N THR A 166 -32.55 -10.28 -2.22
CA THR A 166 -33.93 -9.83 -2.43
C THR A 166 -34.30 -9.61 -3.90
N MET A 167 -33.34 -9.74 -4.84
CA MET A 167 -33.55 -9.49 -6.26
C MET A 167 -33.79 -10.79 -7.04
N SER A 168 -34.78 -10.78 -7.95
CA SER A 168 -35.00 -11.92 -8.87
C SER A 168 -33.85 -12.05 -9.88
N GLU A 169 -33.64 -13.28 -10.37
CA GLU A 169 -32.59 -13.55 -11.38
C GLU A 169 -32.82 -12.75 -12.67
N SER A 170 -34.05 -12.72 -13.16
CA SER A 170 -34.41 -11.97 -14.37
C SER A 170 -34.07 -10.47 -14.26
N ARG A 171 -34.40 -9.86 -13.10
CA ARG A 171 -34.08 -8.44 -12.88
C ARG A 171 -32.57 -8.21 -12.74
N PHE A 172 -31.85 -9.15 -12.13
CA PHE A 172 -30.39 -9.07 -12.02
C PHE A 172 -29.72 -9.12 -13.39
N GLU A 173 -30.08 -10.08 -14.25
CA GLU A 173 -29.50 -10.19 -15.61
C GLU A 173 -29.85 -8.97 -16.48
N GLU A 174 -31.06 -8.41 -16.35
CA GLU A 174 -31.42 -7.16 -17.03
C GLU A 174 -30.49 -6.01 -16.64
N LEU A 175 -30.30 -5.78 -15.33
CA LEU A 175 -29.44 -4.70 -14.83
C LEU A 175 -27.96 -4.96 -15.13
N LYS A 176 -27.52 -6.22 -15.05
CA LYS A 176 -26.15 -6.62 -15.37
C LYS A 176 -25.80 -6.36 -16.83
N ALA A 177 -26.73 -6.55 -17.74
CA ALA A 177 -26.54 -6.24 -19.16
C ALA A 177 -26.28 -4.75 -19.45
N MET A 178 -26.68 -3.86 -18.53
CA MET A 178 -26.43 -2.42 -18.62
C MET A 178 -25.02 -2.02 -18.17
N ILE A 179 -24.28 -2.91 -17.49
CA ILE A 179 -22.99 -2.60 -16.83
C ILE A 179 -21.83 -2.80 -17.80
N GLU A 180 -21.78 -2.07 -18.91
CA GLU A 180 -20.67 -2.09 -19.87
C GLU A 180 -20.47 -0.68 -20.48
N PRO A 181 -19.23 -0.19 -20.70
CA PRO A 181 -17.96 -0.71 -20.20
C PRO A 181 -17.76 -0.47 -18.70
N ARG A 182 -16.82 -1.19 -18.10
CA ARG A 182 -16.51 -1.13 -16.66
C ARG A 182 -15.14 -0.54 -16.43
N MET A 183 -15.06 0.42 -15.51
CA MET A 183 -13.80 0.90 -14.94
C MET A 183 -13.74 0.48 -13.47
N VAL A 184 -12.55 0.33 -12.93
CA VAL A 184 -12.36 -0.10 -11.53
C VAL A 184 -11.66 1.00 -10.76
N SER A 185 -12.24 1.39 -9.63
CA SER A 185 -11.61 2.30 -8.69
C SER A 185 -11.34 1.60 -7.36
N ALA A 186 -10.23 1.98 -6.70
CA ALA A 186 -9.79 1.46 -5.42
C ALA A 186 -9.65 2.59 -4.41
N LEU A 187 -9.97 2.29 -3.14
CA LEU A 187 -9.82 3.18 -2.01
C LEU A 187 -9.17 2.42 -0.85
N LEU A 188 -7.94 2.81 -0.47
CA LEU A 188 -7.29 2.30 0.73
C LEU A 188 -7.94 2.90 1.98
N LEU A 189 -8.21 2.07 2.99
CA LEU A 189 -8.79 2.51 4.24
C LEU A 189 -7.70 2.95 5.21
N GLN A 190 -7.83 4.17 5.76
CA GLN A 190 -6.83 4.74 6.68
C GLN A 190 -6.65 3.89 7.94
N HIS A 191 -7.75 3.46 8.56
CA HIS A 191 -7.74 2.79 9.88
C HIS A 191 -7.77 1.27 9.81
N GLU A 192 -7.75 0.70 8.60
CA GLU A 192 -7.79 -0.73 8.38
C GLU A 192 -6.78 -1.14 7.30
N ASN A 193 -6.22 -2.34 7.43
CA ASN A 193 -5.40 -2.91 6.36
C ASN A 193 -6.31 -3.52 5.29
N ALA A 194 -7.06 -2.65 4.62
CA ALA A 194 -8.08 -3.05 3.66
C ALA A 194 -8.19 -2.06 2.50
N VAL A 195 -8.73 -2.54 1.40
CA VAL A 195 -9.08 -1.75 0.23
C VAL A 195 -10.53 -2.01 -0.16
N VAL A 196 -11.24 -0.95 -0.50
CA VAL A 196 -12.56 -1.04 -1.14
C VAL A 196 -12.38 -0.88 -2.63
N VAL A 197 -12.81 -1.87 -3.39
CA VAL A 197 -12.79 -1.85 -4.86
C VAL A 197 -14.21 -1.69 -5.37
N ARG A 198 -14.40 -0.75 -6.30
CA ARG A 198 -15.72 -0.39 -6.84
C ARG A 198 -15.68 -0.33 -8.36
N LEU A 199 -16.78 -0.77 -8.98
CA LEU A 199 -17.04 -0.51 -10.40
C LEU A 199 -17.52 0.93 -10.61
N SER A 200 -16.96 1.55 -11.64
CA SER A 200 -17.38 2.83 -12.21
C SER A 200 -17.96 2.59 -13.60
N LEU A 201 -19.05 3.27 -13.94
CA LEU A 201 -19.86 3.02 -15.13
C LEU A 201 -19.96 4.31 -15.97
N PRO A 202 -18.96 4.61 -16.81
CA PRO A 202 -18.80 5.92 -17.43
C PRO A 202 -19.89 6.26 -18.47
N LEU A 203 -20.46 5.28 -19.15
CA LEU A 203 -21.42 5.51 -20.24
C LEU A 203 -22.88 5.46 -19.81
N LEU A 204 -23.18 5.13 -18.55
CA LEU A 204 -24.56 5.10 -18.08
C LEU A 204 -25.10 6.51 -17.82
N SER A 205 -26.35 6.74 -18.21
CA SER A 205 -27.09 7.93 -17.82
C SER A 205 -27.30 8.02 -16.30
N THR A 206 -27.66 9.19 -15.79
CA THR A 206 -27.93 9.36 -14.34
C THR A 206 -29.09 8.46 -13.88
N GLU A 207 -30.13 8.29 -14.71
CA GLU A 207 -31.28 7.44 -14.46
C GLU A 207 -30.87 5.96 -14.43
N ASP A 208 -30.12 5.51 -15.41
CA ASP A 208 -29.62 4.12 -15.46
C ASP A 208 -28.69 3.81 -14.30
N LYS A 209 -27.80 4.74 -13.90
CA LYS A 209 -26.97 4.60 -12.70
C LYS A 209 -27.81 4.37 -11.44
N LYS A 210 -28.96 5.05 -11.30
CA LYS A 210 -29.86 4.81 -10.16
C LYS A 210 -30.45 3.41 -10.18
N LEU A 211 -30.81 2.89 -11.35
CA LEU A 211 -31.32 1.53 -11.49
C LEU A 211 -30.25 0.48 -11.16
N VAL A 212 -29.05 0.66 -11.70
CA VAL A 212 -27.92 -0.26 -11.47
C VAL A 212 -27.41 -0.23 -10.04
N ASN A 213 -27.59 0.87 -9.30
CA ASN A 213 -27.24 0.94 -7.87
C ASN A 213 -28.02 -0.06 -6.99
N ALA A 214 -29.08 -0.69 -7.51
CA ALA A 214 -29.76 -1.80 -6.85
C ALA A 214 -28.90 -3.08 -6.78
N ILE A 215 -27.86 -3.17 -7.63
CA ILE A 215 -26.87 -4.26 -7.60
C ILE A 215 -25.65 -3.83 -6.76
N LYS A 216 -25.04 -4.77 -6.07
CA LYS A 216 -23.79 -4.51 -5.37
C LYS A 216 -22.65 -4.39 -6.39
N LEU A 217 -22.02 -3.21 -6.45
CA LEU A 217 -20.95 -2.86 -7.39
C LEU A 217 -19.62 -2.62 -6.70
N GLN A 218 -19.50 -2.94 -5.41
CA GLN A 218 -18.28 -2.74 -4.62
C GLN A 218 -18.07 -3.89 -3.65
N ARG A 219 -16.80 -4.15 -3.35
CA ARG A 219 -16.39 -5.12 -2.34
C ARG A 219 -15.23 -4.59 -1.53
N LYS A 220 -15.15 -5.02 -0.26
CA LYS A 220 -14.03 -4.79 0.62
C LYS A 220 -13.13 -6.01 0.62
N PHE A 221 -11.84 -5.78 0.58
CA PHE A 221 -10.81 -6.80 0.65
C PHE A 221 -9.86 -6.47 1.81
N ASN A 222 -9.66 -7.42 2.71
CA ASN A 222 -8.74 -7.29 3.83
C ASN A 222 -7.36 -7.83 3.45
N TRP A 223 -6.32 -7.18 3.93
CA TRP A 223 -4.94 -7.62 3.75
C TRP A 223 -4.63 -8.82 4.65
N SER A 224 -4.13 -9.91 4.06
CA SER A 224 -3.81 -11.15 4.77
C SER A 224 -2.34 -11.28 5.18
N GLY A 225 -1.50 -10.26 4.93
CA GLY A 225 -0.04 -10.36 5.06
C GLY A 225 0.67 -10.75 3.75
N LYS A 226 -0.08 -11.12 2.70
CA LYS A 226 0.45 -11.52 1.39
C LYS A 226 -0.41 -11.04 0.23
N SER A 227 -1.72 -11.03 0.38
CA SER A 227 -2.70 -10.66 -0.65
C SER A 227 -3.95 -10.10 -0.01
N PHE A 228 -4.78 -9.43 -0.80
CA PHE A 228 -6.10 -9.00 -0.40
C PHE A 228 -7.11 -10.15 -0.55
N LYS A 229 -7.87 -10.40 0.51
CA LYS A 229 -8.93 -11.41 0.59
C LYS A 229 -10.27 -10.73 0.76
N GLU A 230 -11.28 -11.22 0.05
CA GLU A 230 -12.65 -10.72 0.21
C GLU A 230 -13.14 -10.90 1.65
N SER A 231 -13.86 -9.89 2.17
CA SER A 231 -14.38 -9.85 3.55
C SER A 231 -15.66 -10.65 3.67
#